data_634e993dccfcc4429f07d07753efd74a
#
_entry.id   634e993dccfcc4429f07d07753efd74a
#
_cell.length_a   1.000
_cell.length_b   1.000
_cell.length_c   1.000
_cell.angle_alpha   90.00
_cell.angle_beta   90.00
_cell.angle_gamma   90.00
#
_symmetry.space_group_name_H-M   'P 1'
#
loop_
_entity.id
_entity.type
_entity.pdbx_description
1 polymer ?
#
loop_
_entity_poly.entity_id
_entity_poly.type
_entity_poly.pdbx_seq_one_letter_code
_entity_poly.pdbx_strand_id
1 'polypeptide(L)'
;MSKPNLIRNQRGQAFVEFAIVLPILLLLVFGIIQFGILFNNYLTLTDAVRAGARQAAVGRTLADPIQPAKDRVVAAAADLKTSDLVVTVTPANKNAWVQGGDVTVTATYPYSINLLGLVVKTGRLTSQTTERVE
;
A
#
# COMPACT_ATOMS: atom_id res chain seq x y z
N MET A 1 26.28 -31.82 58.92
CA MET A 1 25.10 -31.62 58.02
C MET A 1 25.50 -30.71 56.91
N SER A 2 25.76 -31.29 55.73
CA SER A 2 26.10 -30.55 54.51
C SER A 2 24.83 -29.97 53.94
N LYS A 3 24.75 -28.62 53.82
CA LYS A 3 23.61 -27.95 53.14
C LYS A 3 23.69 -28.27 51.64
N PRO A 4 22.61 -28.73 50.98
CA PRO A 4 22.62 -28.90 49.55
C PRO A 4 22.77 -27.50 48.93
N ASN A 5 23.85 -27.30 48.18
CA ASN A 5 24.00 -26.14 47.31
C ASN A 5 22.93 -26.27 46.19
N LEU A 6 21.81 -25.60 46.39
CA LEU A 6 20.84 -25.35 45.33
C LEU A 6 21.55 -24.42 44.31
N ILE A 7 22.25 -25.04 43.35
CA ILE A 7 22.73 -24.30 42.16
C ILE A 7 21.48 -23.84 41.49
N ARG A 8 21.15 -22.59 41.77
CA ARG A 8 20.06 -21.87 41.15
C ARG A 8 20.33 -21.89 39.66
N ASN A 9 19.54 -22.65 38.93
CA ASN A 9 19.75 -22.91 37.51
C ASN A 9 19.41 -21.62 36.70
N GLN A 10 20.34 -20.63 36.73
CA GLN A 10 20.22 -19.34 36.09
C GLN A 10 20.03 -19.47 34.58
N ARG A 11 20.52 -20.57 33.98
CA ARG A 11 20.31 -20.84 32.54
C ARG A 11 18.86 -21.18 32.24
N GLY A 12 18.17 -21.91 33.12
CA GLY A 12 16.76 -22.25 32.98
C GLY A 12 15.87 -21.01 33.14
N GLN A 13 16.20 -20.08 34.05
CA GLN A 13 15.47 -18.85 34.28
C GLN A 13 15.57 -17.92 33.05
N ALA A 14 16.76 -17.70 32.51
CA ALA A 14 16.96 -16.91 31.32
C ALA A 14 16.19 -17.46 30.08
N PHE A 15 16.09 -18.79 29.99
CA PHE A 15 15.35 -19.46 28.93
C PHE A 15 13.83 -19.18 29.01
N VAL A 16 13.29 -19.22 30.24
CA VAL A 16 11.88 -18.90 30.50
C VAL A 16 11.58 -17.43 30.20
N GLU A 17 12.44 -16.53 30.64
CA GLU A 17 12.30 -15.09 30.35
C GLU A 17 12.32 -14.83 28.83
N PHE A 18 13.25 -15.45 28.11
CA PHE A 18 13.32 -15.37 26.65
C PHE A 18 12.06 -15.93 25.98
N ALA A 19 11.56 -17.09 26.44
CA ALA A 19 10.36 -17.71 25.87
C ALA A 19 9.10 -16.85 26.01
N ILE A 20 9.02 -15.98 27.03
CA ILE A 20 7.91 -15.05 27.23
C ILE A 20 8.08 -13.82 26.34
N VAL A 21 9.30 -13.32 26.15
CA VAL A 21 9.58 -12.12 25.35
C VAL A 21 9.53 -12.42 23.85
N LEU A 22 9.94 -13.64 23.44
CA LEU A 22 10.03 -14.01 22.03
C LEU A 22 8.72 -13.82 21.23
N PRO A 23 7.55 -14.24 21.71
CA PRO A 23 6.29 -14.01 20.98
C PRO A 23 5.99 -12.52 20.75
N ILE A 24 6.28 -11.68 21.73
CA ILE A 24 6.08 -10.23 21.65
C ILE A 24 7.02 -9.64 20.60
N LEU A 25 8.28 -10.05 20.61
CA LEU A 25 9.29 -9.62 19.64
C LEU A 25 8.89 -10.03 18.22
N LEU A 26 8.41 -11.26 18.03
CA LEU A 26 7.94 -11.75 16.73
C LEU A 26 6.76 -10.95 16.23
N LEU A 27 5.76 -10.65 17.07
CA LEU A 27 4.62 -9.80 16.69
C LEU A 27 5.07 -8.40 16.26
N LEU A 28 6.05 -7.82 16.95
CA LEU A 28 6.59 -6.52 16.60
C LEU A 28 7.31 -6.56 15.24
N VAL A 29 8.16 -7.57 15.02
CA VAL A 29 8.90 -7.73 13.75
C VAL A 29 7.92 -7.94 12.58
N PHE A 30 6.94 -8.83 12.72
CA PHE A 30 5.92 -9.04 11.70
C PHE A 30 5.08 -7.78 11.44
N GLY A 31 4.75 -7.02 12.49
CA GLY A 31 4.05 -5.75 12.36
C GLY A 31 4.83 -4.73 11.52
N ILE A 32 6.13 -4.59 11.76
CA ILE A 32 7.01 -3.70 10.98
C ILE A 32 7.07 -4.14 9.51
N ILE A 33 7.22 -5.43 9.25
CA ILE A 33 7.26 -5.97 7.88
C ILE A 33 5.93 -5.68 7.15
N GLN A 34 4.80 -5.95 7.77
CA GLN A 34 3.48 -5.71 7.18
C GLN A 34 3.25 -4.22 6.90
N PHE A 35 3.66 -3.35 7.82
CA PHE A 35 3.58 -1.92 7.62
C PHE A 35 4.47 -1.45 6.46
N GLY A 36 5.69 -2.00 6.36
CA GLY A 36 6.60 -1.71 5.25
C GLY A 36 6.01 -2.08 3.88
N ILE A 37 5.39 -3.26 3.77
CA ILE A 37 4.70 -3.70 2.55
C ILE A 37 3.53 -2.76 2.22
N LEU A 38 2.69 -2.45 3.21
CA LEU A 38 1.55 -1.55 3.04
C LEU A 38 1.98 -0.16 2.55
N PHE A 39 3.03 0.38 3.15
CA PHE A 39 3.57 1.68 2.80
C PHE A 39 4.18 1.70 1.39
N ASN A 40 4.93 0.65 1.03
CA ASN A 40 5.45 0.49 -0.33
C ASN A 40 4.32 0.45 -1.37
N ASN A 41 3.27 -0.32 -1.13
CA ASN A 41 2.11 -0.38 -2.02
C ASN A 41 1.42 0.99 -2.16
N TYR A 42 1.34 1.76 -1.07
CA TYR A 42 0.78 3.11 -1.10
C TYR A 42 1.63 4.08 -1.91
N LEU A 43 2.95 4.03 -1.80
CA LEU A 43 3.86 4.84 -2.61
C LEU A 43 3.73 4.50 -4.10
N THR A 44 3.78 3.22 -4.45
CA THR A 44 3.61 2.74 -5.83
C THR A 44 2.27 3.21 -6.41
N LEU A 45 1.18 3.07 -5.63
CA LEU A 45 -0.14 3.53 -6.04
C LEU A 45 -0.17 5.04 -6.30
N THR A 46 0.47 5.82 -5.43
CA THR A 46 0.51 7.29 -5.54
C THR A 46 1.29 7.74 -6.77
N ASP A 47 2.44 7.11 -7.03
CA ASP A 47 3.26 7.44 -8.21
C ASP A 47 2.57 7.01 -9.51
N ALA A 48 1.87 5.87 -9.50
CA ALA A 48 1.07 5.41 -10.63
C ALA A 48 -0.07 6.39 -10.95
N VAL A 49 -0.79 6.87 -9.94
CA VAL A 49 -1.87 7.86 -10.11
C VAL A 49 -1.34 9.18 -10.68
N ARG A 50 -0.18 9.65 -10.21
CA ARG A 50 0.47 10.85 -10.77
C ARG A 50 0.84 10.68 -12.24
N ALA A 51 1.39 9.50 -12.60
CA ALA A 51 1.73 9.21 -13.99
C ALA A 51 0.48 9.19 -14.89
N GLY A 52 -0.62 8.61 -14.42
CA GLY A 52 -1.90 8.59 -15.12
C GLY A 52 -2.53 9.97 -15.24
N ALA A 53 -2.49 10.78 -14.17
CA ALA A 53 -3.02 12.14 -14.18
C ALA A 53 -2.30 13.05 -15.19
N ARG A 54 -0.97 12.94 -15.25
CA ARG A 54 -0.18 13.64 -16.28
C ARG A 54 -0.54 13.19 -17.69
N GLN A 55 -0.74 11.88 -17.91
CA GLN A 55 -1.19 11.37 -19.21
C GLN A 55 -2.59 11.88 -19.57
N ALA A 56 -3.50 11.94 -18.60
CA ALA A 56 -4.84 12.50 -18.79
C ALA A 56 -4.79 13.99 -19.13
N ALA A 57 -3.92 14.76 -18.49
CA ALA A 57 -3.78 16.20 -18.70
C ALA A 57 -3.39 16.57 -20.15
N VAL A 58 -2.54 15.76 -20.78
CA VAL A 58 -2.10 15.97 -22.17
C VAL A 58 -2.99 15.27 -23.21
N GLY A 59 -4.00 14.51 -22.75
CA GLY A 59 -4.85 13.67 -23.60
C GLY A 59 -5.94 14.40 -24.38
N ARG A 60 -6.05 15.75 -24.29
CA ARG A 60 -7.16 16.54 -24.86
C ARG A 60 -7.44 16.28 -26.35
N THR A 61 -6.40 16.02 -27.14
CA THR A 61 -6.51 15.80 -28.57
C THR A 61 -6.84 14.36 -28.96
N LEU A 62 -6.89 13.46 -27.98
CA LEU A 62 -7.21 12.06 -28.20
C LEU A 62 -8.73 11.86 -28.31
N ALA A 63 -9.14 10.91 -29.15
CA ALA A 63 -10.54 10.51 -29.24
C ALA A 63 -11.10 9.95 -27.94
N ASP A 64 -10.26 9.22 -27.20
CA ASP A 64 -10.52 8.75 -25.83
C ASP A 64 -9.30 9.03 -24.94
N PRO A 65 -9.31 10.07 -24.11
CA PRO A 65 -8.22 10.36 -23.20
C PRO A 65 -8.26 9.52 -21.93
N ILE A 66 -9.36 8.83 -21.64
CA ILE A 66 -9.55 8.03 -20.40
C ILE A 66 -8.73 6.75 -20.44
N GLN A 67 -8.82 6.01 -21.55
CA GLN A 67 -8.17 4.69 -21.63
C GLN A 67 -6.64 4.78 -21.55
N PRO A 68 -5.94 5.66 -22.29
CA PRO A 68 -4.49 5.82 -22.16
C PRO A 68 -4.04 6.24 -20.75
N ALA A 69 -4.84 7.05 -20.06
CA ALA A 69 -4.56 7.44 -18.68
C ALA A 69 -4.67 6.24 -17.72
N LYS A 70 -5.70 5.40 -17.87
CA LYS A 70 -5.84 4.15 -17.10
C LYS A 70 -4.70 3.19 -17.38
N ASP A 71 -4.36 2.98 -18.65
CA ASP A 71 -3.27 2.10 -19.06
C ASP A 71 -1.92 2.57 -18.48
N ARG A 72 -1.74 3.89 -18.40
CA ARG A 72 -0.54 4.48 -17.78
C ARG A 72 -0.49 4.23 -16.28
N VAL A 73 -1.62 4.32 -15.57
CA VAL A 73 -1.69 3.95 -14.14
C VAL A 73 -1.33 2.48 -13.95
N VAL A 74 -1.93 1.59 -14.74
CA VAL A 74 -1.68 0.15 -14.66
C VAL A 74 -0.21 -0.18 -14.94
N ALA A 75 0.36 0.42 -15.98
CA ALA A 75 1.78 0.23 -16.33
C ALA A 75 2.74 0.74 -15.25
N ALA A 76 2.41 1.86 -14.60
CA ALA A 76 3.22 2.42 -13.52
C ALA A 76 3.04 1.69 -12.18
N ALA A 77 1.94 0.95 -12.02
CA ALA A 77 1.64 0.12 -10.85
C ALA A 77 2.07 -1.34 -11.04
N ALA A 78 3.14 -1.62 -11.82
CA ALA A 78 3.56 -2.98 -12.19
C ALA A 78 3.90 -3.88 -10.99
N ASP A 79 4.31 -3.29 -9.87
CA ASP A 79 4.62 -4.00 -8.62
C ASP A 79 3.35 -4.40 -7.83
N LEU A 80 2.19 -3.88 -8.22
CA LEU A 80 0.90 -4.23 -7.63
C LEU A 80 0.19 -5.26 -8.48
N LYS A 81 -0.67 -6.05 -7.85
CA LYS A 81 -1.53 -7.00 -8.57
C LYS A 81 -2.61 -6.24 -9.34
N THR A 82 -2.37 -6.04 -10.63
CA THR A 82 -3.18 -5.18 -11.50
C THR A 82 -4.65 -5.61 -11.61
N SER A 83 -4.96 -6.90 -11.41
CA SER A 83 -6.34 -7.42 -11.37
C SER A 83 -7.18 -6.82 -10.24
N ASP A 84 -6.55 -6.37 -9.16
CA ASP A 84 -7.22 -5.85 -7.96
C ASP A 84 -7.22 -4.31 -7.93
N LEU A 85 -6.55 -3.70 -8.91
CA LEU A 85 -6.44 -2.25 -9.05
C LEU A 85 -7.69 -1.67 -9.74
N VAL A 86 -8.36 -0.74 -9.08
CA VAL A 86 -9.49 -0.01 -9.65
C VAL A 86 -9.06 1.41 -9.95
N VAL A 87 -9.15 1.83 -11.23
CA VAL A 87 -8.74 3.16 -11.68
C VAL A 87 -9.95 3.90 -12.24
N THR A 88 -10.17 5.13 -11.75
CA THR A 88 -11.21 6.04 -12.21
C THR A 88 -10.57 7.34 -12.68
N VAL A 89 -10.95 7.80 -13.87
CA VAL A 89 -10.50 9.07 -14.44
C VAL A 89 -11.74 9.94 -14.63
N THR A 90 -11.76 11.11 -14.00
CA THR A 90 -12.94 12.00 -14.01
C THR A 90 -12.51 13.41 -14.42
N PRO A 91 -13.00 13.94 -15.53
CA PRO A 91 -12.83 15.35 -15.88
C PRO A 91 -13.73 16.22 -14.98
N ALA A 92 -13.31 17.45 -14.71
CA ALA A 92 -14.06 18.40 -13.87
C ALA A 92 -15.42 18.77 -14.47
N ASN A 93 -15.51 18.85 -15.78
CA ASN A 93 -16.77 19.02 -16.50
C ASN A 93 -17.19 17.68 -17.11
N LYS A 94 -18.38 17.22 -16.79
CA LYS A 94 -18.92 15.88 -17.09
C LYS A 94 -18.73 15.37 -18.54
N ASN A 95 -18.37 16.23 -19.51
CA ASN A 95 -18.31 15.86 -20.92
C ASN A 95 -17.16 16.49 -21.72
N ALA A 96 -16.20 17.20 -21.14
CA ALA A 96 -15.20 17.87 -21.95
C ALA A 96 -13.81 17.92 -21.31
N TRP A 97 -12.83 17.38 -22.02
CA TRP A 97 -11.42 17.69 -21.86
C TRP A 97 -11.16 19.11 -22.39
N VAL A 98 -11.53 20.11 -21.58
CA VAL A 98 -11.38 21.53 -21.95
C VAL A 98 -10.04 22.03 -21.44
N GLN A 99 -9.32 22.76 -22.28
CA GLN A 99 -8.08 23.43 -21.89
C GLN A 99 -8.29 24.28 -20.63
N GLY A 100 -7.40 24.12 -19.67
CA GLY A 100 -7.51 24.80 -18.38
C GLY A 100 -8.51 24.18 -17.40
N GLY A 101 -9.24 23.13 -17.81
CA GLY A 101 -10.05 22.32 -16.90
C GLY A 101 -9.19 21.38 -16.07
N ASP A 102 -9.77 20.84 -15.02
CA ASP A 102 -9.08 19.86 -14.16
C ASP A 102 -9.47 18.44 -14.54
N VAL A 103 -8.54 17.50 -14.45
CA VAL A 103 -8.79 16.07 -14.54
C VAL A 103 -8.30 15.39 -13.27
N THR A 104 -9.13 14.56 -12.70
CA THR A 104 -8.82 13.82 -11.48
C THR A 104 -8.70 12.35 -11.78
N VAL A 105 -7.57 11.77 -11.41
CA VAL A 105 -7.33 10.33 -11.46
C VAL A 105 -7.33 9.80 -10.04
N THR A 106 -8.14 8.78 -9.81
CA THR A 106 -8.25 8.08 -8.53
C THR A 106 -7.96 6.61 -8.74
N ALA A 107 -7.10 6.03 -7.94
CA ALA A 107 -6.89 4.59 -7.92
C ALA A 107 -7.07 4.03 -6.51
N THR A 108 -7.65 2.83 -6.45
CA THR A 108 -7.84 2.09 -5.20
C THR A 108 -7.25 0.69 -5.32
N TYR A 109 -6.60 0.25 -4.25
CA TYR A 109 -5.97 -1.06 -4.16
C TYR A 109 -6.31 -1.71 -2.82
N PRO A 110 -6.77 -2.98 -2.78
CA PRO A 110 -7.07 -3.66 -1.53
C PRO A 110 -5.79 -4.00 -0.77
N TYR A 111 -5.86 -3.99 0.54
CA TYR A 111 -4.79 -4.49 1.41
C TYR A 111 -5.33 -5.39 2.50
N SER A 112 -4.49 -6.30 2.97
CA SER A 112 -4.76 -7.12 4.15
C SER A 112 -3.52 -7.16 5.03
N ILE A 113 -3.69 -6.95 6.32
CA ILE A 113 -2.64 -7.10 7.33
C ILE A 113 -2.80 -8.48 7.95
N ASN A 114 -1.81 -9.34 7.73
CA ASN A 114 -1.76 -10.69 8.25
C ASN A 114 -0.67 -10.80 9.31
N LEU A 115 -1.02 -11.18 10.52
CA LEU A 115 -0.08 -11.49 11.59
C LEU A 115 -0.14 -12.98 11.91
N LEU A 116 0.94 -13.68 11.67
CA LEU A 116 1.08 -15.13 11.96
C LEU A 116 -0.06 -16.00 11.38
N GLY A 117 -0.54 -15.65 10.16
CA GLY A 117 -1.62 -16.38 9.50
C GLY A 117 -3.05 -15.90 9.85
N LEU A 118 -3.18 -14.95 10.77
CA LEU A 118 -4.47 -14.35 11.11
C LEU A 118 -4.62 -13.00 10.40
N VAL A 119 -5.71 -12.80 9.70
CA VAL A 119 -6.07 -11.51 9.09
C VAL A 119 -6.55 -10.58 10.19
N VAL A 120 -5.75 -9.57 10.52
CA VAL A 120 -6.07 -8.59 11.58
C VAL A 120 -6.89 -7.43 11.05
N LYS A 121 -6.58 -6.99 9.83
CA LYS A 121 -7.29 -5.87 9.20
C LYS A 121 -7.25 -5.98 7.69
N THR A 122 -8.36 -5.63 7.06
CA THR A 122 -8.48 -5.45 5.61
C THR A 122 -9.00 -4.05 5.32
N GLY A 123 -8.68 -3.52 4.14
CA GLY A 123 -9.16 -2.22 3.70
C GLY A 123 -8.75 -1.92 2.28
N ARG A 124 -8.90 -0.67 1.87
CA ARG A 124 -8.46 -0.19 0.56
C ARG A 124 -7.55 1.02 0.72
N LEU A 125 -6.42 0.98 0.05
CA LEU A 125 -5.58 2.14 -0.19
C LEU A 125 -6.26 2.97 -1.28
N THR A 126 -6.32 4.28 -1.11
CA THR A 126 -6.84 5.20 -2.12
C THR A 126 -5.82 6.30 -2.33
N SER A 127 -5.50 6.56 -3.59
CA SER A 127 -4.71 7.71 -3.99
C SER A 127 -5.43 8.48 -5.09
N GLN A 128 -5.32 9.80 -5.03
CA GLN A 128 -5.99 10.71 -5.96
C GLN A 128 -5.04 11.85 -6.31
N THR A 129 -5.00 12.19 -7.59
CA THR A 129 -4.25 13.35 -8.09
C THR A 129 -5.11 14.10 -9.11
N THR A 130 -5.09 15.41 -9.01
CA THR A 130 -5.76 16.31 -9.97
C THR A 130 -4.70 17.10 -10.72
N GLU A 131 -4.80 17.09 -12.04
CA GLU A 131 -3.93 17.84 -12.95
C GLU A 131 -4.77 18.72 -13.86
N ARG A 132 -4.17 19.81 -14.35
CA ARG A 132 -4.81 20.72 -15.25
C ARG A 132 -4.62 20.26 -16.69
N VAL A 133 -5.70 20.25 -17.47
CA VAL A 133 -5.68 19.89 -18.90
C VAL A 133 -4.98 21.00 -19.71
N GLU A 134 -3.94 20.63 -20.47
CA GLU A 134 -3.15 21.51 -21.31
C GLU A 134 -3.80 21.77 -22.69
#